data_5e3f29b953b4854c235023f89eb16df9
#
_entry.id   5e3f29b953b4854c235023f89eb16df9
#
_cell.length_a   1.000
_cell.length_b   1.000
_cell.length_c   1.000
_cell.angle_alpha   90.00
_cell.angle_beta   90.00
_cell.angle_gamma   90.00
#
_symmetry.space_group_name_H-M   'P 1'
#
loop_
_entity.id
_entity.type
_entity.pdbx_description
1 polymer ?
#
loop_
_entity_poly.entity_id
_entity_poly.type
_entity_poly.pdbx_seq_one_letter_code
_entity_poly.pdbx_strand_id
1 'polypeptide(L)'
;MDFIKELDGGFSVIENLEVSGAREGKFGVAIIHSPNSTASAVFTSNKVVAAPVKYTKKMLKKGIVSAVFVNSGNANCFTGQQGLDDCETLVELVANDLKLPKDEIAISSTGVIGREMPIDTISKVAYESLSKLGSDAEHSLAAAKAIMTTDTFPKECAIEVTLTTGETVKIAGITKGSGMIAPNMGTMLSFIVTDAVIPADEINKALKKSADISFNMIVVDGDESTNDTCLMMANGSSGVEVVRDGKLDSNFQEALDYICIDLAKKMARDGEGATKFIEANVCGAKDENDAKLAAKSIVSSSLFKSAVFGGDPNWSRIVSAIGYSGCDLNPDIVTIAIANSDDEVDLVKD
;
A
#
# COMPACT_ATOMS: atom_id res chain seq x y z
N MET A 1 16.97 12.63 3.86
CA MET A 1 17.75 11.56 4.56
C MET A 1 18.90 11.21 3.65
N ASP A 2 20.14 11.42 4.10
CA ASP A 2 21.32 11.27 3.24
C ASP A 2 21.63 9.82 2.82
N PHE A 3 20.96 8.83 3.46
CA PHE A 3 21.10 7.40 3.16
C PHE A 3 20.03 6.85 2.22
N ILE A 4 19.04 7.66 1.79
CA ILE A 4 18.01 7.30 0.81
C ILE A 4 18.27 8.10 -0.46
N LYS A 5 18.29 7.38 -1.59
CA LYS A 5 18.33 7.95 -2.93
C LYS A 5 17.14 7.48 -3.73
N GLU A 6 16.31 8.40 -4.20
CA GLU A 6 15.22 8.08 -5.11
C GLU A 6 15.76 7.58 -6.45
N LEU A 7 15.06 6.59 -7.01
CA LEU A 7 15.36 5.99 -8.30
C LEU A 7 14.12 6.06 -9.21
N ASP A 8 14.35 6.25 -10.49
CA ASP A 8 13.31 6.14 -11.51
C ASP A 8 13.13 4.68 -11.94
N GLY A 9 11.92 4.35 -12.48
CA GLY A 9 11.68 3.06 -13.13
C GLY A 9 10.92 2.02 -12.30
N GLY A 10 10.45 2.38 -11.09
CA GLY A 10 9.61 1.50 -10.26
C GLY A 10 10.28 0.15 -10.00
N PHE A 11 9.60 -0.96 -10.27
CA PHE A 11 10.12 -2.30 -10.04
C PHE A 11 11.36 -2.67 -10.89
N SER A 12 11.64 -1.95 -11.98
CA SER A 12 12.77 -2.27 -12.86
C SER A 12 14.15 -2.11 -12.19
N VAL A 13 14.20 -1.44 -11.03
CA VAL A 13 15.45 -1.28 -10.28
C VAL A 13 15.84 -2.56 -9.51
N ILE A 14 14.93 -3.51 -9.35
CA ILE A 14 15.15 -4.77 -8.61
C ILE A 14 15.55 -5.87 -9.59
N GLU A 15 16.70 -6.48 -9.36
CA GLU A 15 17.16 -7.62 -10.16
C GLU A 15 16.35 -8.90 -9.83
N ASN A 16 16.25 -9.82 -10.79
CA ASN A 16 15.49 -11.07 -10.69
C ASN A 16 13.99 -10.87 -10.36
N LEU A 17 13.43 -9.76 -10.84
CA LEU A 17 12.03 -9.43 -10.76
C LEU A 17 11.49 -9.19 -12.17
N GLU A 18 10.45 -9.93 -12.56
CA GLU A 18 9.69 -9.72 -13.78
C GLU A 18 8.27 -9.31 -13.41
N VAL A 19 7.74 -8.33 -14.10
CA VAL A 19 6.38 -7.84 -13.88
C VAL A 19 5.67 -7.61 -15.19
N SER A 20 4.36 -7.64 -15.17
CA SER A 20 3.54 -7.33 -16.33
C SER A 20 2.19 -6.78 -15.94
N GLY A 21 1.52 -6.16 -16.90
CA GLY A 21 0.14 -5.71 -16.77
C GLY A 21 -0.60 -5.75 -18.09
N ALA A 22 -1.83 -6.26 -18.08
CA ALA A 22 -2.74 -6.24 -19.22
C ALA A 22 -4.14 -5.78 -18.78
N ARG A 23 -4.92 -5.26 -19.71
CA ARG A 23 -6.30 -4.81 -19.44
C ARG A 23 -7.24 -5.08 -20.61
N GLU A 24 -8.48 -5.49 -20.29
CA GLU A 24 -9.59 -5.53 -21.22
C GLU A 24 -10.78 -4.76 -20.60
N GLY A 25 -11.03 -3.57 -21.12
CA GLY A 25 -12.03 -2.64 -20.55
C GLY A 25 -11.69 -2.27 -19.10
N LYS A 26 -12.62 -2.56 -18.18
CA LYS A 26 -12.43 -2.29 -16.76
C LYS A 26 -11.63 -3.37 -16.02
N PHE A 27 -11.41 -4.52 -16.63
CA PHE A 27 -10.70 -5.64 -16.02
C PHE A 27 -9.22 -5.56 -16.35
N GLY A 28 -8.39 -5.52 -15.31
CA GLY A 28 -6.95 -5.56 -15.43
C GLY A 28 -6.37 -6.75 -14.68
N VAL A 29 -5.21 -7.23 -15.12
CA VAL A 29 -4.40 -8.23 -14.42
C VAL A 29 -2.96 -7.77 -14.43
N ALA A 30 -2.33 -7.77 -13.25
CA ALA A 30 -0.89 -7.65 -13.10
C ALA A 30 -0.32 -8.95 -12.53
N ILE A 31 0.89 -9.30 -13.00
CA ILE A 31 1.69 -10.39 -12.47
C ILE A 31 3.00 -9.79 -11.94
N ILE A 32 3.38 -10.18 -10.72
CA ILE A 32 4.68 -9.86 -10.13
C ILE A 32 5.36 -11.20 -9.90
N HIS A 33 6.43 -11.48 -10.62
CA HIS A 33 7.14 -12.76 -10.60
C HIS A 33 8.56 -12.56 -10.06
N SER A 34 8.82 -13.11 -8.88
CA SER A 34 10.12 -13.07 -8.20
C SER A 34 10.32 -14.39 -7.44
N PRO A 35 10.91 -15.40 -8.10
CA PRO A 35 10.99 -16.76 -7.57
C PRO A 35 11.66 -16.86 -6.20
N ASN A 36 11.11 -17.70 -5.32
CA ASN A 36 11.65 -18.02 -4.01
C ASN A 36 11.85 -16.81 -3.07
N SER A 37 11.10 -15.74 -3.26
CA SER A 37 11.17 -14.58 -2.36
C SER A 37 10.60 -14.91 -0.99
N THR A 38 11.30 -14.51 0.08
CA THR A 38 10.67 -14.44 1.39
C THR A 38 9.61 -13.36 1.39
N ALA A 39 8.45 -13.61 2.03
CA ALA A 39 7.36 -12.67 1.96
C ALA A 39 6.50 -12.64 3.22
N SER A 40 5.90 -11.49 3.46
CA SER A 40 4.85 -11.31 4.43
C SER A 40 3.88 -10.22 3.97
N ALA A 41 2.73 -10.12 4.63
CA ALA A 41 1.74 -9.10 4.33
C ALA A 41 0.96 -8.67 5.57
N VAL A 42 0.42 -7.45 5.48
CA VAL A 42 -0.60 -6.92 6.37
C VAL A 42 -1.91 -6.77 5.58
N PHE A 43 -3.03 -6.97 6.25
CA PHE A 43 -4.33 -7.13 5.59
C PHE A 43 -5.41 -6.33 6.30
N THR A 44 -6.53 -6.08 5.62
CA THR A 44 -7.72 -5.45 6.18
C THR A 44 -8.15 -6.04 7.52
N SER A 45 -8.62 -5.18 8.42
CA SER A 45 -9.29 -5.53 9.68
C SER A 45 -10.82 -5.70 9.51
N ASN A 46 -11.36 -5.39 8.34
CA ASN A 46 -12.79 -5.52 8.04
C ASN A 46 -13.27 -6.97 8.28
N LYS A 47 -14.42 -7.11 8.92
CA LYS A 47 -15.02 -8.44 9.21
C LYS A 47 -15.54 -9.14 7.95
N VAL A 48 -15.87 -8.38 6.91
CA VAL A 48 -16.26 -8.89 5.59
C VAL A 48 -14.98 -9.06 4.75
N VAL A 49 -14.28 -10.15 4.98
CA VAL A 49 -12.98 -10.42 4.34
C VAL A 49 -13.18 -11.08 2.98
N ALA A 50 -12.60 -10.50 1.94
CA ALA A 50 -12.65 -11.02 0.56
C ALA A 50 -11.94 -12.39 0.41
N ALA A 51 -12.37 -13.17 -0.58
CA ALA A 51 -11.80 -14.50 -0.85
C ALA A 51 -10.28 -14.46 -1.12
N PRO A 52 -9.73 -13.52 -1.93
CA PRO A 52 -8.28 -13.43 -2.16
C PRO A 52 -7.49 -13.19 -0.89
N VAL A 53 -8.00 -12.37 0.04
CA VAL A 53 -7.34 -12.11 1.33
C VAL A 53 -7.27 -13.39 2.17
N LYS A 54 -8.38 -14.17 2.22
CA LYS A 54 -8.42 -15.45 2.94
C LYS A 54 -7.43 -16.45 2.33
N TYR A 55 -7.39 -16.53 1.00
CA TYR A 55 -6.49 -17.41 0.26
C TYR A 55 -5.03 -17.05 0.55
N THR A 56 -4.65 -15.80 0.34
CA THR A 56 -3.27 -15.32 0.50
C THR A 56 -2.80 -15.40 1.96
N LYS A 57 -3.66 -15.11 2.95
CA LYS A 57 -3.34 -15.34 4.38
C LYS A 57 -2.98 -16.80 4.69
N LYS A 58 -3.66 -17.76 4.05
CA LYS A 58 -3.39 -19.20 4.23
C LYS A 58 -2.05 -19.57 3.60
N MET A 59 -1.80 -19.07 2.39
CA MET A 59 -0.59 -19.35 1.62
C MET A 59 0.66 -18.77 2.30
N LEU A 60 0.62 -17.54 2.78
CA LEU A 60 1.75 -16.85 3.43
C LEU A 60 2.26 -17.52 4.73
N LYS A 61 1.57 -18.51 5.26
CA LYS A 61 2.09 -19.30 6.41
C LYS A 61 3.41 -19.99 6.10
N LYS A 62 3.71 -20.23 4.83
CA LYS A 62 4.98 -20.78 4.34
C LYS A 62 6.12 -19.74 4.36
N GLY A 63 5.78 -18.45 4.34
CA GLY A 63 6.73 -17.33 4.31
C GLY A 63 7.49 -17.17 2.99
N ILE A 64 7.07 -17.88 1.93
CA ILE A 64 7.67 -17.83 0.59
C ILE A 64 6.58 -17.49 -0.42
N VAL A 65 6.88 -16.55 -1.32
CA VAL A 65 6.07 -16.18 -2.49
C VAL A 65 6.97 -16.12 -3.71
N SER A 66 6.56 -16.81 -4.76
CA SER A 66 7.27 -16.78 -6.05
C SER A 66 6.54 -15.93 -7.10
N ALA A 67 5.23 -15.74 -6.94
CA ALA A 67 4.46 -14.85 -7.79
C ALA A 67 3.26 -14.23 -7.05
N VAL A 68 2.84 -13.04 -7.50
CA VAL A 68 1.61 -12.39 -7.07
C VAL A 68 0.73 -12.17 -8.29
N PHE A 69 -0.50 -12.68 -8.23
CA PHE A 69 -1.56 -12.37 -9.17
C PHE A 69 -2.44 -11.27 -8.62
N VAL A 70 -2.68 -10.21 -9.39
CA VAL A 70 -3.55 -9.12 -8.99
C VAL A 70 -4.56 -8.83 -10.07
N ASN A 71 -5.87 -8.88 -9.76
CA ASN A 71 -6.88 -8.41 -10.71
C ASN A 71 -7.59 -7.14 -10.22
N SER A 72 -7.95 -6.30 -11.18
CA SER A 72 -8.81 -5.14 -10.99
C SER A 72 -10.16 -5.28 -11.71
N GLY A 73 -11.18 -4.53 -11.26
CA GLY A 73 -12.52 -4.50 -11.81
C GLY A 73 -13.53 -5.43 -11.11
N ASN A 74 -13.08 -6.42 -10.36
CA ASN A 74 -13.90 -7.29 -9.50
C ASN A 74 -13.13 -7.58 -8.21
N ALA A 75 -13.78 -7.35 -7.06
CA ALA A 75 -13.16 -7.52 -5.74
C ALA A 75 -13.12 -8.97 -5.25
N ASN A 76 -13.88 -9.87 -5.89
CA ASN A 76 -14.08 -11.24 -5.41
C ASN A 76 -14.43 -11.29 -3.90
N CYS A 77 -15.35 -10.44 -3.51
CA CYS A 77 -15.78 -10.28 -2.12
C CYS A 77 -17.27 -10.51 -2.00
N PHE A 78 -17.66 -11.13 -0.90
CA PHE A 78 -19.05 -11.55 -0.62
C PHE A 78 -19.61 -12.55 -1.65
N THR A 79 -18.74 -13.43 -2.15
CA THR A 79 -18.97 -14.42 -3.22
C THR A 79 -19.03 -15.86 -2.69
N GLY A 80 -18.99 -16.05 -1.36
CA GLY A 80 -19.12 -17.37 -0.73
C GLY A 80 -17.98 -18.32 -1.11
N GLN A 81 -18.31 -19.61 -1.26
CA GLN A 81 -17.34 -20.65 -1.64
C GLN A 81 -16.85 -20.45 -3.08
N GLN A 82 -17.71 -20.00 -3.99
CA GLN A 82 -17.33 -19.75 -5.38
C GLN A 82 -16.13 -18.80 -5.49
N GLY A 83 -16.06 -17.76 -4.65
CA GLY A 83 -14.92 -16.84 -4.67
C GLY A 83 -13.60 -17.50 -4.29
N LEU A 84 -13.59 -18.51 -3.43
CA LEU A 84 -12.39 -19.28 -3.12
C LEU A 84 -12.02 -20.23 -4.28
N ASP A 85 -13.02 -20.84 -4.92
CA ASP A 85 -12.82 -21.71 -6.09
C ASP A 85 -12.28 -20.89 -7.28
N ASP A 86 -12.74 -19.64 -7.44
CA ASP A 86 -12.21 -18.71 -8.43
C ASP A 86 -10.75 -18.35 -8.15
N CYS A 87 -10.38 -18.13 -6.87
CA CYS A 87 -8.98 -17.91 -6.49
C CYS A 87 -8.11 -19.12 -6.86
N GLU A 88 -8.57 -20.33 -6.56
CA GLU A 88 -7.86 -21.57 -6.90
C GLU A 88 -7.65 -21.71 -8.41
N THR A 89 -8.68 -21.42 -9.20
CA THR A 89 -8.62 -21.45 -10.66
C THR A 89 -7.57 -20.48 -11.22
N LEU A 90 -7.56 -19.23 -10.73
CA LEU A 90 -6.62 -18.21 -11.20
C LEU A 90 -5.19 -18.50 -10.75
N VAL A 91 -5.00 -18.99 -9.53
CA VAL A 91 -3.68 -19.41 -9.03
C VAL A 91 -3.17 -20.62 -9.83
N GLU A 92 -4.04 -21.59 -10.16
CA GLU A 92 -3.65 -22.74 -10.98
C GLU A 92 -3.20 -22.34 -12.39
N LEU A 93 -3.88 -21.35 -12.98
CA LEU A 93 -3.48 -20.79 -14.28
C LEU A 93 -2.04 -20.24 -14.21
N VAL A 94 -1.73 -19.40 -13.21
CA VAL A 94 -0.38 -18.83 -13.05
C VAL A 94 0.65 -19.92 -12.72
N ALA A 95 0.29 -20.88 -11.84
CA ALA A 95 1.15 -21.99 -11.46
C ALA A 95 1.59 -22.84 -12.66
N ASN A 96 0.64 -23.13 -13.55
CA ASN A 96 0.90 -23.95 -14.74
C ASN A 96 1.78 -23.20 -15.75
N ASP A 97 1.55 -21.90 -15.98
CA ASP A 97 2.30 -21.09 -16.93
C ASP A 97 3.75 -20.87 -16.48
N LEU A 98 3.92 -20.43 -15.22
CA LEU A 98 5.24 -20.15 -14.63
C LEU A 98 5.94 -21.39 -14.08
N LYS A 99 5.29 -22.56 -14.07
CA LYS A 99 5.79 -23.83 -13.48
C LYS A 99 6.16 -23.69 -12.01
N LEU A 100 5.33 -23.00 -11.26
CA LEU A 100 5.48 -22.74 -9.84
C LEU A 100 4.55 -23.60 -8.99
N PRO A 101 4.91 -23.90 -7.72
CA PRO A 101 3.99 -24.47 -6.75
C PRO A 101 2.82 -23.50 -6.49
N LYS A 102 1.58 -23.99 -6.45
CA LYS A 102 0.39 -23.18 -6.14
C LYS A 102 0.49 -22.48 -4.78
N ASP A 103 1.13 -23.11 -3.81
CA ASP A 103 1.31 -22.60 -2.45
C ASP A 103 2.45 -21.56 -2.32
N GLU A 104 2.97 -21.07 -3.46
CA GLU A 104 3.90 -19.95 -3.57
C GLU A 104 3.32 -18.78 -4.38
N ILE A 105 2.02 -18.83 -4.71
CA ILE A 105 1.36 -17.77 -5.48
C ILE A 105 0.35 -17.04 -4.60
N ALA A 106 0.60 -15.77 -4.35
CA ALA A 106 -0.34 -14.88 -3.69
C ALA A 106 -1.37 -14.34 -4.69
N ILE A 107 -2.59 -14.07 -4.24
CA ILE A 107 -3.64 -13.47 -5.05
C ILE A 107 -4.25 -12.27 -4.34
N SER A 108 -4.49 -11.20 -5.10
CA SER A 108 -5.21 -10.01 -4.65
C SER A 108 -6.21 -9.55 -5.71
N SER A 109 -7.32 -8.98 -5.27
CA SER A 109 -8.39 -8.49 -6.15
C SER A 109 -8.88 -7.12 -5.69
N THR A 110 -9.33 -6.30 -6.61
CA THR A 110 -9.95 -5.00 -6.30
C THR A 110 -11.05 -4.67 -7.31
N GLY A 111 -12.08 -3.93 -6.89
CA GLY A 111 -13.18 -3.50 -7.75
C GLY A 111 -14.55 -3.73 -7.13
N VAL A 112 -15.54 -4.14 -7.93
CA VAL A 112 -16.92 -4.26 -7.49
C VAL A 112 -17.10 -5.44 -6.53
N ILE A 113 -17.76 -5.20 -5.39
CA ILE A 113 -18.13 -6.18 -4.37
C ILE A 113 -19.47 -6.84 -4.73
N GLY A 114 -19.66 -8.11 -4.35
CA GLY A 114 -20.94 -8.83 -4.47
C GLY A 114 -21.29 -9.28 -5.89
N ARG A 115 -20.33 -9.31 -6.79
CA ARG A 115 -20.47 -9.86 -8.14
C ARG A 115 -19.57 -11.05 -8.34
N GLU A 116 -20.09 -12.06 -9.02
CA GLU A 116 -19.30 -13.21 -9.45
C GLU A 116 -18.10 -12.77 -10.30
N MET A 117 -17.00 -13.48 -10.16
CA MET A 117 -15.80 -13.24 -10.94
C MET A 117 -16.05 -13.62 -12.42
N PRO A 118 -15.82 -12.73 -13.37
CA PRO A 118 -15.92 -13.08 -14.79
C PRO A 118 -14.67 -13.88 -15.21
N ILE A 119 -14.63 -15.14 -14.79
CA ILE A 119 -13.45 -16.00 -14.80
C ILE A 119 -12.83 -16.12 -16.22
N ASP A 120 -13.66 -16.26 -17.25
CA ASP A 120 -13.19 -16.37 -18.65
C ASP A 120 -12.46 -15.10 -19.09
N THR A 121 -13.04 -13.93 -18.77
CA THR A 121 -12.42 -12.64 -19.12
C THR A 121 -11.13 -12.42 -18.35
N ILE A 122 -11.13 -12.65 -17.02
CA ILE A 122 -9.95 -12.48 -16.19
C ILE A 122 -8.85 -13.46 -16.60
N SER A 123 -9.17 -14.72 -16.91
CA SER A 123 -8.21 -15.71 -17.38
C SER A 123 -7.58 -15.31 -18.71
N LYS A 124 -8.38 -14.78 -19.65
CA LYS A 124 -7.86 -14.26 -20.94
C LYS A 124 -6.86 -13.12 -20.70
N VAL A 125 -7.21 -12.14 -19.84
CA VAL A 125 -6.30 -11.02 -19.51
C VAL A 125 -5.08 -11.52 -18.76
N ALA A 126 -5.21 -12.57 -17.92
CA ALA A 126 -4.10 -13.19 -17.21
C ALA A 126 -3.08 -13.82 -18.17
N TYR A 127 -3.54 -14.59 -19.17
CA TYR A 127 -2.65 -15.15 -20.20
C TYR A 127 -1.95 -14.04 -21.01
N GLU A 128 -2.67 -12.97 -21.34
CA GLU A 128 -2.07 -11.81 -22.02
C GLU A 128 -1.00 -11.17 -21.13
N SER A 129 -1.25 -10.99 -19.82
CA SER A 129 -0.27 -10.45 -18.89
C SER A 129 0.95 -11.37 -18.76
N LEU A 130 0.75 -12.67 -18.55
CA LEU A 130 1.83 -13.65 -18.44
C LEU A 130 2.75 -13.65 -19.69
N SER A 131 2.16 -13.52 -20.88
CA SER A 131 2.93 -13.46 -22.13
C SER A 131 3.78 -12.20 -22.31
N LYS A 132 3.58 -11.20 -21.42
CA LYS A 132 4.25 -9.89 -21.45
C LYS A 132 5.16 -9.66 -20.24
N LEU A 133 5.55 -10.70 -19.50
CA LEU A 133 6.49 -10.56 -18.39
C LEU A 133 7.82 -9.95 -18.85
N GLY A 134 8.32 -9.00 -18.09
CA GLY A 134 9.58 -8.33 -18.34
C GLY A 134 10.05 -7.50 -17.15
N SER A 135 11.25 -6.94 -17.26
CA SER A 135 11.95 -6.33 -16.13
C SER A 135 12.31 -4.85 -16.29
N ASP A 136 11.82 -4.20 -17.35
CA ASP A 136 12.07 -2.78 -17.57
C ASP A 136 10.99 -1.87 -16.98
N ALA A 137 11.19 -0.54 -17.05
CA ALA A 137 10.30 0.46 -16.49
C ALA A 137 8.90 0.48 -17.16
N GLU A 138 8.80 0.06 -18.45
CA GLU A 138 7.50 -0.01 -19.12
C GLU A 138 6.66 -1.15 -18.55
N HIS A 139 7.27 -2.29 -18.20
CA HIS A 139 6.60 -3.41 -17.56
C HIS A 139 6.16 -3.05 -16.13
N SER A 140 6.99 -2.32 -15.34
CA SER A 140 6.61 -1.80 -14.03
C SER A 140 5.40 -0.89 -14.14
N LEU A 141 5.44 0.08 -15.02
CA LEU A 141 4.33 1.01 -15.26
C LEU A 141 3.06 0.29 -15.75
N ALA A 142 3.19 -0.76 -16.57
CA ALA A 142 2.07 -1.57 -17.03
C ALA A 142 1.40 -2.31 -15.87
N ALA A 143 2.18 -2.89 -14.94
CA ALA A 143 1.68 -3.52 -13.74
C ALA A 143 0.94 -2.52 -12.84
N ALA A 144 1.54 -1.34 -12.58
CA ALA A 144 0.91 -0.29 -11.80
C ALA A 144 -0.43 0.19 -12.41
N LYS A 145 -0.49 0.32 -13.73
CA LYS A 145 -1.73 0.68 -14.45
C LYS A 145 -2.79 -0.44 -14.42
N ALA A 146 -2.37 -1.70 -14.47
CA ALA A 146 -3.29 -2.83 -14.51
C ALA A 146 -4.09 -3.00 -13.20
N ILE A 147 -3.51 -2.63 -12.07
CA ILE A 147 -4.17 -2.74 -10.76
C ILE A 147 -5.11 -1.56 -10.44
N MET A 148 -5.08 -0.48 -11.20
CA MET A 148 -5.93 0.71 -11.01
C MET A 148 -7.42 0.39 -11.19
N THR A 149 -8.27 1.13 -10.46
CA THR A 149 -9.74 1.11 -10.63
C THR A 149 -10.25 2.51 -10.96
N THR A 150 -10.49 3.34 -9.96
CA THR A 150 -10.89 4.74 -10.08
C THR A 150 -9.70 5.71 -10.00
N ASP A 151 -8.53 5.17 -9.81
CA ASP A 151 -7.26 5.92 -9.79
C ASP A 151 -7.08 6.74 -11.07
N THR A 152 -6.58 7.97 -10.96
CA THR A 152 -6.34 8.86 -12.11
C THR A 152 -4.91 8.76 -12.66
N PHE A 153 -3.98 8.26 -11.85
CA PHE A 153 -2.58 8.02 -12.26
C PHE A 153 -1.99 6.78 -11.57
N PRO A 154 -1.03 6.09 -12.21
CA PRO A 154 -0.30 4.98 -11.60
C PRO A 154 0.64 5.48 -10.50
N LYS A 155 0.80 4.69 -9.43
CA LYS A 155 1.57 5.06 -8.25
C LYS A 155 2.70 4.08 -8.06
N GLU A 156 3.92 4.55 -8.25
CA GLU A 156 5.17 3.80 -8.10
C GLU A 156 6.15 4.59 -7.23
N CYS A 157 7.03 3.90 -6.54
CA CYS A 157 8.17 4.46 -5.83
C CYS A 157 9.32 3.46 -5.86
N ALA A 158 10.55 3.95 -6.04
CA ALA A 158 11.76 3.14 -5.96
C ALA A 158 12.88 3.94 -5.31
N ILE A 159 13.67 3.29 -4.46
CA ILE A 159 14.76 3.89 -3.71
C ILE A 159 15.95 2.94 -3.58
N GLU A 160 17.14 3.52 -3.47
CA GLU A 160 18.35 2.87 -3.00
C GLU A 160 18.64 3.33 -1.58
N VAL A 161 19.00 2.40 -0.72
CA VAL A 161 19.23 2.62 0.71
C VAL A 161 20.67 2.26 1.05
N THR A 162 21.39 3.18 1.68
CA THR A 162 22.67 2.88 2.32
C THR A 162 22.41 2.44 3.77
N LEU A 163 22.71 1.19 4.08
CA LEU A 163 22.58 0.61 5.42
C LEU A 163 23.58 1.23 6.40
N THR A 164 23.35 1.02 7.69
CA THR A 164 24.28 1.47 8.75
C THR A 164 25.68 0.85 8.62
N THR A 165 25.78 -0.25 7.88
CA THR A 165 27.03 -0.94 7.55
C THR A 165 27.78 -0.35 6.35
N GLY A 166 27.13 0.55 5.59
CA GLY A 166 27.65 1.12 4.34
C GLY A 166 27.31 0.31 3.08
N GLU A 167 26.72 -0.87 3.20
CA GLU A 167 26.19 -1.65 2.07
C GLU A 167 24.91 -1.01 1.53
N THR A 168 24.55 -1.29 0.28
CA THR A 168 23.35 -0.75 -0.33
C THR A 168 22.36 -1.84 -0.72
N VAL A 169 21.08 -1.54 -0.57
CA VAL A 169 19.96 -2.35 -1.05
C VAL A 169 18.93 -1.46 -1.72
N LYS A 170 18.03 -2.07 -2.50
CA LYS A 170 16.96 -1.35 -3.19
C LYS A 170 15.59 -1.81 -2.67
N ILE A 171 14.65 -0.88 -2.64
CA ILE A 171 13.25 -1.14 -2.33
C ILE A 171 12.42 -0.45 -3.40
N ALA A 172 11.46 -1.16 -3.98
CA ALA A 172 10.53 -0.60 -4.94
C ALA A 172 9.10 -1.04 -4.62
N GLY A 173 8.11 -0.25 -5.01
CA GLY A 173 6.72 -0.59 -4.76
C GLY A 173 5.77 0.08 -5.74
N ILE A 174 4.64 -0.59 -5.94
CA ILE A 174 3.46 -0.05 -6.63
C ILE A 174 2.26 -0.10 -5.69
N THR A 175 1.35 0.85 -5.86
CA THR A 175 0.10 0.87 -5.09
C THR A 175 -1.07 1.37 -5.92
N LYS A 176 -2.27 1.00 -5.50
CA LYS A 176 -3.52 1.56 -6.02
C LYS A 176 -4.45 1.92 -4.87
N GLY A 177 -5.22 2.96 -5.08
CA GLY A 177 -6.29 3.42 -4.20
C GLY A 177 -6.64 4.87 -4.50
N SER A 178 -7.94 5.16 -4.51
CA SER A 178 -8.53 6.47 -4.77
C SER A 178 -9.83 6.65 -4.00
N GLY A 179 -10.72 5.67 -3.98
CA GLY A 179 -11.94 5.61 -3.16
C GLY A 179 -11.98 4.42 -2.22
N MET A 180 -12.90 4.45 -1.24
CA MET A 180 -13.03 3.52 -0.11
C MET A 180 -11.72 3.50 0.72
N ILE A 181 -11.20 4.69 1.07
CA ILE A 181 -9.93 4.90 1.78
C ILE A 181 -10.18 5.54 3.14
N ALA A 182 -10.22 4.74 4.18
CA ALA A 182 -10.07 5.14 5.58
C ALA A 182 -9.44 3.98 6.36
N PRO A 183 -8.17 3.76 6.18
CA PRO A 183 -7.54 2.59 6.73
C PRO A 183 -7.53 2.56 8.25
N ASN A 184 -8.04 1.46 8.75
CA ASN A 184 -7.45 0.68 9.82
C ASN A 184 -6.92 -0.59 9.12
N MET A 185 -6.02 -0.39 8.12
CA MET A 185 -5.75 -1.19 6.94
C MET A 185 -6.96 -1.22 5.99
N GLY A 186 -7.24 -0.18 5.21
CA GLY A 186 -8.41 -0.01 4.31
C GLY A 186 -8.07 0.31 2.85
N THR A 187 -8.91 -0.04 1.91
CA THR A 187 -8.94 -0.09 0.43
C THR A 187 -7.68 0.30 -0.33
N MET A 188 -6.65 -0.45 -0.11
CA MET A 188 -5.43 -0.33 -0.88
C MET A 188 -4.91 -1.70 -1.29
N LEU A 189 -4.30 -1.76 -2.43
CA LEU A 189 -3.36 -2.82 -2.76
C LEU A 189 -1.98 -2.20 -2.91
N SER A 190 -1.02 -2.67 -2.14
CA SER A 190 0.37 -2.26 -2.24
C SER A 190 1.25 -3.49 -2.32
N PHE A 191 2.17 -3.46 -3.26
CA PHE A 191 3.15 -4.51 -3.46
C PHE A 191 4.52 -3.87 -3.40
N ILE A 192 5.35 -4.36 -2.48
CA ILE A 192 6.70 -3.86 -2.23
C ILE A 192 7.67 -5.00 -2.48
N VAL A 193 8.75 -4.74 -3.18
CA VAL A 193 9.83 -5.72 -3.41
C VAL A 193 11.17 -5.09 -3.04
N THR A 194 12.03 -5.88 -2.39
CA THR A 194 13.41 -5.52 -2.09
C THR A 194 14.36 -6.61 -2.56
N ASP A 195 15.57 -6.20 -2.94
CA ASP A 195 16.67 -7.10 -3.25
C ASP A 195 17.45 -7.58 -2.00
N ALA A 196 17.11 -7.05 -0.82
CA ALA A 196 17.71 -7.45 0.46
C ALA A 196 17.40 -8.90 0.85
N VAL A 197 18.27 -9.48 1.65
CA VAL A 197 18.02 -10.74 2.36
C VAL A 197 17.39 -10.42 3.71
N ILE A 198 16.12 -10.82 3.91
CA ILE A 198 15.37 -10.58 5.16
C ILE A 198 14.42 -11.76 5.44
N PRO A 199 14.37 -12.30 6.67
CA PRO A 199 13.42 -13.34 7.06
C PRO A 199 11.96 -12.85 7.04
N ALA A 200 11.01 -13.74 6.73
CA ALA A 200 9.59 -13.41 6.58
C ALA A 200 8.94 -12.83 7.86
N ASP A 201 9.35 -13.28 9.04
CA ASP A 201 8.88 -12.75 10.32
C ASP A 201 9.39 -11.34 10.60
N GLU A 202 10.61 -11.00 10.18
CA GLU A 202 11.15 -9.63 10.26
C GLU A 202 10.48 -8.73 9.22
N ILE A 203 10.17 -9.22 8.01
CA ILE A 203 9.33 -8.49 7.04
C ILE A 203 7.99 -8.13 7.69
N ASN A 204 7.34 -9.07 8.38
CA ASN A 204 6.05 -8.82 9.01
C ASN A 204 6.11 -7.69 10.05
N LYS A 205 7.12 -7.73 10.93
CA LYS A 205 7.32 -6.70 11.96
C LYS A 205 7.59 -5.32 11.36
N ALA A 206 8.51 -5.26 10.40
CA ALA A 206 8.87 -4.03 9.71
C ALA A 206 7.69 -3.43 8.94
N LEU A 207 7.02 -4.24 8.12
CA LEU A 207 5.90 -3.81 7.31
C LEU A 207 4.71 -3.34 8.14
N LYS A 208 4.41 -4.02 9.27
CA LYS A 208 3.36 -3.58 10.19
C LYS A 208 3.66 -2.20 10.76
N LYS A 209 4.89 -1.97 11.22
CA LYS A 209 5.33 -0.66 11.73
C LYS A 209 5.19 0.43 10.65
N SER A 210 5.67 0.18 9.44
CA SER A 210 5.57 1.15 8.33
C SER A 210 4.13 1.41 7.92
N ALA A 211 3.26 0.39 7.89
CA ALA A 211 1.84 0.54 7.58
C ALA A 211 1.11 1.41 8.61
N ASP A 212 1.46 1.27 9.90
CA ASP A 212 0.83 2.03 10.99
C ASP A 212 1.10 3.54 10.94
N ILE A 213 2.21 3.96 10.33
CA ILE A 213 2.59 5.38 10.20
C ILE A 213 2.38 5.94 8.78
N SER A 214 1.89 5.13 7.86
CA SER A 214 1.68 5.50 6.46
C SER A 214 0.25 5.22 6.01
N PHE A 215 -0.01 4.03 5.50
CA PHE A 215 -1.32 3.63 4.97
C PHE A 215 -2.44 3.78 6.00
N ASN A 216 -2.20 3.49 7.29
CA ASN A 216 -3.19 3.65 8.35
C ASN A 216 -3.46 5.10 8.74
N MET A 217 -2.69 6.06 8.22
CA MET A 217 -2.85 7.49 8.51
C MET A 217 -3.62 8.26 7.43
N ILE A 218 -3.81 7.71 6.22
CA ILE A 218 -4.55 8.41 5.16
C ILE A 218 -6.07 8.22 5.30
N VAL A 219 -6.85 9.20 4.86
CA VAL A 219 -8.32 9.16 4.83
C VAL A 219 -8.85 9.90 3.60
N VAL A 220 -9.66 9.23 2.78
CA VAL A 220 -10.40 9.87 1.67
C VAL A 220 -11.88 10.03 2.02
N ASP A 221 -12.60 8.96 2.29
CA ASP A 221 -14.07 8.94 2.44
C ASP A 221 -14.58 8.36 3.78
N GLY A 222 -13.73 7.70 4.54
CA GLY A 222 -14.09 7.11 5.81
C GLY A 222 -14.53 5.65 5.74
N ASP A 223 -14.52 5.03 4.55
CA ASP A 223 -14.93 3.65 4.34
C ASP A 223 -13.73 2.69 4.36
N GLU A 224 -13.88 1.57 5.11
CA GLU A 224 -12.85 0.53 5.21
C GLU A 224 -13.12 -0.61 4.22
N SER A 225 -12.12 -0.98 3.43
CA SER A 225 -12.24 -2.03 2.43
C SER A 225 -12.22 -3.45 2.99
N THR A 226 -12.74 -4.34 2.16
CA THR A 226 -12.79 -5.79 2.36
C THR A 226 -11.54 -6.51 1.82
N ASN A 227 -10.70 -5.83 1.04
CA ASN A 227 -9.65 -6.44 0.19
C ASN A 227 -8.23 -6.01 0.50
N ASP A 228 -8.00 -5.09 1.43
CA ASP A 228 -6.68 -4.50 1.61
C ASP A 228 -5.60 -5.50 1.82
N THR A 229 -4.53 -5.26 1.10
CA THR A 229 -3.33 -6.08 1.16
C THR A 229 -2.12 -5.18 0.90
N CYS A 230 -1.23 -5.09 1.88
CA CYS A 230 0.14 -4.62 1.66
C CYS A 230 1.05 -5.83 1.77
N LEU A 231 1.60 -6.29 0.65
CA LEU A 231 2.46 -7.47 0.56
C LEU A 231 3.88 -7.03 0.21
N MET A 232 4.86 -7.52 0.98
CA MET A 232 6.27 -7.29 0.71
C MET A 232 6.96 -8.61 0.41
N MET A 233 7.80 -8.60 -0.64
CA MET A 233 8.67 -9.69 -1.06
C MET A 233 10.12 -9.25 -0.96
N ALA A 234 10.99 -10.16 -0.55
CA ALA A 234 12.43 -9.97 -0.54
C ALA A 234 13.08 -11.13 -1.28
N ASN A 235 13.67 -10.83 -2.45
CA ASN A 235 14.23 -11.87 -3.32
C ASN A 235 15.72 -12.15 -3.06
N GLY A 236 16.38 -11.32 -2.24
CA GLY A 236 17.74 -11.52 -1.82
C GLY A 236 18.79 -11.38 -2.93
N SER A 237 18.45 -10.78 -4.09
CA SER A 237 19.35 -10.70 -5.24
C SER A 237 20.61 -9.86 -4.99
N SER A 238 20.56 -8.91 -4.04
CA SER A 238 21.75 -8.18 -3.60
C SER A 238 22.73 -9.02 -2.77
N GLY A 239 22.27 -10.12 -2.18
CA GLY A 239 23.03 -10.91 -1.21
C GLY A 239 23.26 -10.21 0.13
N VAL A 240 22.71 -9.01 0.34
CA VAL A 240 22.93 -8.19 1.53
C VAL A 240 21.90 -8.49 2.60
N GLU A 241 22.36 -8.94 3.78
CA GLU A 241 21.51 -9.16 4.94
C GLU A 241 21.22 -7.84 5.66
N VAL A 242 19.92 -7.57 5.90
CA VAL A 242 19.46 -6.37 6.63
C VAL A 242 19.09 -6.69 8.08
N VAL A 243 19.16 -7.96 8.49
CA VAL A 243 18.96 -8.40 9.88
C VAL A 243 20.28 -8.98 10.42
N ARG A 244 20.82 -8.39 11.47
CA ARG A 244 22.07 -8.82 12.11
C ARG A 244 21.88 -8.90 13.61
N ASP A 245 22.32 -9.97 14.24
CA ASP A 245 22.13 -10.24 15.68
C ASP A 245 20.67 -10.10 16.13
N GLY A 246 19.73 -10.53 15.26
CA GLY A 246 18.29 -10.46 15.51
C GLY A 246 17.71 -9.04 15.50
N LYS A 247 18.43 -8.06 14.93
CA LYS A 247 17.98 -6.67 14.79
C LYS A 247 17.96 -6.27 13.32
N LEU A 248 16.85 -5.67 12.91
CA LEU A 248 16.72 -5.04 11.61
C LEU A 248 17.56 -3.76 11.57
N ASP A 249 18.25 -3.53 10.45
CA ASP A 249 18.98 -2.29 10.20
C ASP A 249 18.05 -1.07 10.26
N SER A 250 18.45 -0.02 10.99
CA SER A 250 17.61 1.15 11.22
C SER A 250 17.35 1.94 9.94
N ASN A 251 18.37 2.07 9.08
CA ASN A 251 18.22 2.77 7.80
C ASN A 251 17.27 2.02 6.86
N PHE A 252 17.30 0.68 6.90
CA PHE A 252 16.33 -0.12 6.14
C PHE A 252 14.90 0.10 6.63
N GLN A 253 14.66 0.12 7.96
CA GLN A 253 13.33 0.40 8.49
C GLN A 253 12.85 1.79 8.10
N GLU A 254 13.70 2.82 8.26
CA GLU A 254 13.36 4.20 7.88
C GLU A 254 13.11 4.34 6.37
N ALA A 255 13.82 3.59 5.55
CA ALA A 255 13.60 3.54 4.11
C ALA A 255 12.28 2.84 3.73
N LEU A 256 11.91 1.77 4.43
CA LEU A 256 10.59 1.14 4.27
C LEU A 256 9.47 2.07 4.73
N ASP A 257 9.68 2.80 5.83
CA ASP A 257 8.75 3.84 6.30
C ASP A 257 8.58 4.93 5.22
N TYR A 258 9.68 5.40 4.63
CA TYR A 258 9.69 6.41 3.57
C TYR A 258 8.86 5.98 2.34
N ILE A 259 9.12 4.78 1.78
CA ILE A 259 8.40 4.31 0.59
C ILE A 259 6.91 4.10 0.86
N CYS A 260 6.57 3.57 2.05
CA CYS A 260 5.16 3.40 2.44
C CYS A 260 4.45 4.75 2.61
N ILE A 261 5.11 5.77 3.17
CA ILE A 261 4.56 7.12 3.32
C ILE A 261 4.38 7.78 1.96
N ASP A 262 5.35 7.69 1.05
CA ASP A 262 5.25 8.25 -0.30
C ASP A 262 4.08 7.65 -1.08
N LEU A 263 3.97 6.32 -1.08
CA LEU A 263 2.86 5.61 -1.73
C LEU A 263 1.51 5.97 -1.11
N ALA A 264 1.43 6.10 0.22
CA ALA A 264 0.22 6.50 0.94
C ALA A 264 -0.18 7.95 0.58
N LYS A 265 0.78 8.89 0.53
CA LYS A 265 0.52 10.29 0.11
C LYS A 265 0.04 10.36 -1.34
N LYS A 266 0.59 9.56 -2.24
CA LYS A 266 0.12 9.46 -3.64
C LYS A 266 -1.33 8.99 -3.72
N MET A 267 -1.75 8.02 -2.89
CA MET A 267 -3.15 7.59 -2.81
C MET A 267 -4.07 8.68 -2.27
N ALA A 268 -3.70 9.33 -1.16
CA ALA A 268 -4.49 10.40 -0.58
C ALA A 268 -4.66 11.59 -1.54
N ARG A 269 -3.62 11.91 -2.31
CA ARG A 269 -3.64 12.96 -3.34
C ARG A 269 -4.59 12.63 -4.49
N ASP A 270 -4.71 11.35 -4.84
CA ASP A 270 -5.57 10.82 -5.90
C ASP A 270 -6.98 10.44 -5.39
N GLY A 271 -7.37 10.92 -4.22
CA GLY A 271 -8.68 10.64 -3.64
C GLY A 271 -9.83 11.00 -4.58
N GLU A 272 -10.87 10.15 -4.69
CA GLU A 272 -12.02 10.38 -5.57
C GLU A 272 -12.64 11.76 -5.34
N GLY A 273 -12.65 12.60 -6.40
CA GLY A 273 -13.17 13.96 -6.35
C GLY A 273 -12.30 14.96 -5.57
N ALA A 274 -11.11 14.56 -5.11
CA ALA A 274 -10.24 15.45 -4.36
C ALA A 274 -9.69 16.58 -5.24
N THR A 275 -9.81 17.82 -4.73
CA THR A 275 -9.24 19.02 -5.35
C THR A 275 -8.05 19.55 -4.54
N LYS A 276 -7.87 19.05 -3.33
CA LYS A 276 -6.81 19.48 -2.41
C LYS A 276 -6.27 18.26 -1.65
N PHE A 277 -4.99 18.32 -1.33
CA PHE A 277 -4.31 17.38 -0.42
C PHE A 277 -4.13 18.08 0.94
N ILE A 278 -4.51 17.41 2.01
CA ILE A 278 -4.41 17.91 3.38
C ILE A 278 -3.42 17.03 4.13
N GLU A 279 -2.44 17.64 4.76
CA GLU A 279 -1.53 16.99 5.69
C GLU A 279 -1.68 17.62 7.07
N ALA A 280 -1.93 16.81 8.10
CA ALA A 280 -2.02 17.27 9.49
C ALA A 280 -0.75 16.84 10.23
N ASN A 281 0.03 17.82 10.69
CA ASN A 281 1.21 17.64 11.50
C ASN A 281 0.86 18.00 12.96
N VAL A 282 0.99 17.06 13.88
CA VAL A 282 0.74 17.25 15.30
C VAL A 282 2.05 17.12 16.08
N CYS A 283 2.42 18.21 16.77
CA CYS A 283 3.64 18.29 17.57
C CYS A 283 3.28 18.55 19.04
N GLY A 284 4.16 18.13 19.95
CA GLY A 284 4.01 18.41 21.38
C GLY A 284 2.90 17.62 22.09
N ALA A 285 2.35 16.58 21.44
CA ALA A 285 1.44 15.64 22.10
C ALA A 285 2.17 14.86 23.20
N LYS A 286 1.42 14.28 24.14
CA LYS A 286 1.93 13.49 25.26
C LYS A 286 2.80 12.30 24.80
N ASP A 287 2.38 11.64 23.74
CA ASP A 287 3.09 10.55 23.08
C ASP A 287 2.68 10.44 21.60
N GLU A 288 3.31 9.51 20.90
CA GLU A 288 3.06 9.28 19.47
C GLU A 288 1.63 8.82 19.19
N ASN A 289 1.01 8.05 20.10
CA ASN A 289 -0.36 7.58 19.93
C ASN A 289 -1.35 8.75 19.97
N ASP A 290 -1.18 9.66 20.93
CA ASP A 290 -2.00 10.86 21.04
C ASP A 290 -1.84 11.79 19.83
N ALA A 291 -0.61 11.93 19.32
CA ALA A 291 -0.36 12.67 18.09
C ALA A 291 -1.09 12.05 16.88
N LYS A 292 -1.05 10.72 16.73
CA LYS A 292 -1.77 9.99 15.68
C LYS A 292 -3.29 10.14 15.79
N LEU A 293 -3.85 10.02 17.00
CA LEU A 293 -5.29 10.20 17.24
C LEU A 293 -5.74 11.59 16.80
N ALA A 294 -5.01 12.64 17.22
CA ALA A 294 -5.32 14.01 16.86
C ALA A 294 -5.21 14.25 15.34
N ALA A 295 -4.08 13.87 14.72
CA ALA A 295 -3.85 14.03 13.28
C ALA A 295 -4.91 13.31 12.45
N LYS A 296 -5.20 12.04 12.77
CA LYS A 296 -6.19 11.24 12.05
C LYS A 296 -7.60 11.81 12.21
N SER A 297 -7.95 12.32 13.40
CA SER A 297 -9.24 12.97 13.65
C SER A 297 -9.42 14.21 12.77
N ILE A 298 -8.40 15.03 12.62
CA ILE A 298 -8.44 16.24 11.77
C ILE A 298 -8.71 15.83 10.30
N VAL A 299 -7.91 14.95 9.72
CA VAL A 299 -8.05 14.56 8.30
C VAL A 299 -9.29 13.71 8.03
N SER A 300 -9.91 13.13 9.06
CA SER A 300 -11.17 12.41 8.97
C SER A 300 -12.41 13.30 9.07
N SER A 301 -12.26 14.53 9.55
CA SER A 301 -13.39 15.45 9.78
C SER A 301 -14.03 15.91 8.48
N SER A 302 -15.24 15.45 8.19
CA SER A 302 -16.01 15.87 7.01
C SER A 302 -16.27 17.38 7.00
N LEU A 303 -16.48 18.00 8.16
CA LEU A 303 -16.67 19.43 8.28
C LEU A 303 -15.38 20.20 7.94
N PHE A 304 -14.23 19.72 8.41
CA PHE A 304 -12.94 20.34 8.08
C PHE A 304 -12.63 20.18 6.59
N LYS A 305 -12.80 18.98 6.03
CA LYS A 305 -12.63 18.75 4.58
C LYS A 305 -13.52 19.66 3.74
N SER A 306 -14.78 19.86 4.14
CA SER A 306 -15.69 20.78 3.45
C SER A 306 -15.23 22.24 3.50
N ALA A 307 -14.65 22.67 4.63
CA ALA A 307 -14.07 24.01 4.74
C ALA A 307 -12.88 24.18 3.80
N VAL A 308 -11.95 23.23 3.81
CA VAL A 308 -10.77 23.24 2.93
C VAL A 308 -11.18 23.20 1.46
N PHE A 309 -12.17 22.41 1.08
CA PHE A 309 -12.73 22.37 -0.27
C PHE A 309 -13.26 23.74 -0.69
N GLY A 310 -14.01 24.42 0.18
CA GLY A 310 -14.58 25.74 -0.05
C GLY A 310 -13.58 26.90 0.06
N GLY A 311 -12.33 26.64 0.45
CA GLY A 311 -11.33 27.68 0.68
C GLY A 311 -11.59 28.51 1.94
N ASP A 312 -12.34 27.95 2.93
CA ASP A 312 -12.64 28.58 4.22
C ASP A 312 -11.57 28.17 5.24
N PRO A 313 -10.77 29.10 5.80
CA PRO A 313 -9.75 28.81 6.80
C PRO A 313 -10.36 28.57 8.19
N ASN A 314 -11.32 27.68 8.29
CA ASN A 314 -12.16 27.43 9.47
C ASN A 314 -11.43 26.57 10.51
N TRP A 315 -10.51 27.18 11.23
CA TRP A 315 -9.71 26.52 12.28
C TRP A 315 -10.58 25.95 13.44
N SER A 316 -11.78 26.51 13.68
CA SER A 316 -12.66 25.98 14.73
C SER A 316 -13.06 24.52 14.49
N ARG A 317 -13.09 24.09 13.22
CA ARG A 317 -13.34 22.69 12.85
C ARG A 317 -12.15 21.79 13.16
N ILE A 318 -10.92 22.33 13.13
CA ILE A 318 -9.71 21.63 13.59
C ILE A 318 -9.78 21.41 15.09
N VAL A 319 -10.05 22.48 15.85
CA VAL A 319 -10.21 22.40 17.33
C VAL A 319 -11.28 21.38 17.73
N SER A 320 -12.43 21.44 17.07
CA SER A 320 -13.51 20.46 17.29
C SER A 320 -13.04 19.03 17.03
N ALA A 321 -12.32 18.81 15.91
CA ALA A 321 -11.82 17.48 15.54
C ALA A 321 -10.79 16.93 16.54
N ILE A 322 -9.89 17.77 17.03
CA ILE A 322 -8.94 17.38 18.08
C ILE A 322 -9.69 17.06 19.39
N GLY A 323 -10.70 17.87 19.74
CA GLY A 323 -11.44 17.74 21.00
C GLY A 323 -12.19 16.41 21.15
N TYR A 324 -12.59 15.74 20.04
CA TYR A 324 -13.23 14.41 20.09
C TYR A 324 -12.30 13.28 19.65
N SER A 325 -11.03 13.55 19.40
CA SER A 325 -10.07 12.56 18.88
C SER A 325 -9.75 11.43 19.87
N GLY A 326 -9.99 11.65 21.17
CA GLY A 326 -9.62 10.73 22.24
C GLY A 326 -8.18 10.87 22.73
N CYS A 327 -7.41 11.84 22.20
CA CYS A 327 -6.09 12.16 22.73
C CYS A 327 -6.19 12.90 24.08
N ASP A 328 -5.13 12.85 24.91
CA ASP A 328 -5.00 13.64 26.13
C ASP A 328 -4.65 15.08 25.74
N LEU A 329 -5.62 15.98 25.87
CA LEU A 329 -5.55 17.35 25.36
C LEU A 329 -5.70 18.38 26.49
N ASN A 330 -4.77 19.33 26.57
CA ASN A 330 -4.99 20.58 27.28
C ASN A 330 -5.40 21.68 26.26
N PRO A 331 -6.69 22.10 26.25
CA PRO A 331 -7.17 23.06 25.25
C PRO A 331 -6.57 24.47 25.42
N ASP A 332 -6.04 24.81 26.58
CA ASP A 332 -5.54 26.17 26.88
C ASP A 332 -4.16 26.46 26.26
N ILE A 333 -3.47 25.40 25.73
CA ILE A 333 -2.13 25.53 25.14
C ILE A 333 -2.08 25.06 23.68
N VAL A 334 -3.24 24.93 23.04
CA VAL A 334 -3.30 24.50 21.62
C VAL A 334 -2.96 25.66 20.71
N THR A 335 -1.95 25.48 19.86
CA THR A 335 -1.65 26.38 18.75
C THR A 335 -2.03 25.74 17.43
N ILE A 336 -2.48 26.52 16.46
CA ILE A 336 -2.88 26.05 15.13
C ILE A 336 -2.29 26.96 14.08
N ALA A 337 -1.58 26.39 13.13
CA ALA A 337 -1.14 27.08 11.91
C ALA A 337 -1.68 26.34 10.67
N ILE A 338 -1.89 27.08 9.59
CA ILE A 338 -2.12 26.52 8.25
C ILE A 338 -0.97 26.98 7.36
N ALA A 339 -0.36 26.02 6.67
CA ALA A 339 0.74 26.26 5.76
C ALA A 339 0.43 25.72 4.36
N ASN A 340 1.06 26.33 3.36
CA ASN A 340 1.21 25.78 2.03
C ASN A 340 2.71 25.74 1.66
N SER A 341 3.07 25.53 0.40
CA SER A 341 4.48 25.52 -0.03
C SER A 341 5.23 26.83 0.22
N ASP A 342 4.52 27.95 0.26
CA ASP A 342 5.10 29.29 0.19
C ASP A 342 4.92 30.09 1.49
N ASP A 343 3.81 29.85 2.21
CA ASP A 343 3.42 30.64 3.37
C ASP A 343 2.90 29.76 4.53
N GLU A 344 3.13 30.22 5.75
CA GLU A 344 2.55 29.68 6.98
C GLU A 344 1.84 30.80 7.74
N VAL A 345 0.63 30.54 8.21
CA VAL A 345 -0.19 31.48 8.97
C VAL A 345 -0.65 30.85 10.26
N ASP A 346 -0.26 31.47 11.39
CA ASP A 346 -0.80 31.13 12.69
C ASP A 346 -2.24 31.61 12.83
N LEU A 347 -3.15 30.70 13.12
CA LEU A 347 -4.57 30.96 13.31
C LEU A 347 -4.97 31.05 14.77
N VAL A 348 -4.31 30.27 15.63
CA VAL A 348 -4.50 30.24 17.08
C VAL A 348 -3.12 30.26 17.73
N LYS A 349 -2.90 31.24 18.61
CA LYS A 349 -1.70 31.36 19.47
C LYS A 349 -2.13 31.36 20.94
N ASP A 350 -1.23 30.94 21.85
CA ASP A 350 -1.38 31.07 23.28
C ASP A 350 -1.66 32.52 23.72
#